data_7a3edc555ea33f6687d51f1df54ed45c
#
_entry.id   7a3edc555ea33f6687d51f1df54ed45c
#
_cell.length_a   1.000
_cell.length_b   1.000
_cell.length_c   1.000
_cell.angle_alpha   90.00
_cell.angle_beta   90.00
_cell.angle_gamma   90.00
#
_symmetry.space_group_name_H-M   'P 1'
#
loop_
_entity.id
_entity.type
_entity.pdbx_description
1 polymer ?
#
loop_
_entity_poly.entity_id
_entity_poly.type
_entity_poly.pdbx_seq_one_letter_code
_entity_poly.pdbx_strand_id
1 'polypeptide(L)'
;HGQNVQENNHCFAPEFLTDCPDDSNLEGYFQTEKYFKNIEDQIRQDFTFKKGYLDPCKEYIESLDKPPIFLHVRQSDNIGREQYHPILPISFFDECLREFDDDTPCFVFTDDLTWCKSQEYFNQDRFLFNENVERYSYRTIDGTGNMQNTLLPQVDLCLMSLCSGAIIANSSFSW
;
A
#
# COMPACT_ATOMS: atom_id res chain seq x y z
N HIS A 1 -30.98 -18.66 2.43
CA HIS A 1 -29.63 -18.67 3.03
C HIS A 1 -28.66 -19.18 1.97
N GLY A 2 -27.84 -18.30 1.44
CA GLY A 2 -26.86 -18.64 0.41
C GLY A 2 -25.87 -19.71 0.88
N GLN A 3 -25.35 -20.47 -0.06
CA GLN A 3 -24.30 -21.47 0.20
C GLN A 3 -22.97 -20.74 0.46
N ASN A 4 -22.17 -21.18 1.44
CA ASN A 4 -20.81 -20.69 1.61
C ASN A 4 -19.89 -21.40 0.61
N VAL A 5 -19.14 -20.61 -0.14
CA VAL A 5 -18.12 -21.08 -1.07
C VAL A 5 -16.79 -20.49 -0.64
N GLN A 6 -15.83 -21.35 -0.28
CA GLN A 6 -14.56 -20.95 0.30
C GLN A 6 -13.41 -21.09 -0.70
N GLU A 7 -12.53 -20.09 -0.77
CA GLU A 7 -11.26 -20.18 -1.47
C GLU A 7 -10.32 -21.12 -0.70
N ASN A 8 -9.89 -22.20 -1.35
CA ASN A 8 -9.13 -23.27 -0.70
C ASN A 8 -7.62 -22.99 -0.63
N ASN A 9 -7.14 -22.02 -1.39
CA ASN A 9 -5.73 -21.64 -1.43
C ASN A 9 -5.61 -20.17 -1.90
N HIS A 10 -4.39 -19.63 -1.86
CA HIS A 10 -4.12 -18.27 -2.31
C HIS A 10 -3.89 -18.12 -3.83
N CYS A 11 -4.19 -19.17 -4.61
CA CYS A 11 -4.05 -19.16 -6.07
C CYS A 11 -5.40 -18.87 -6.73
N PHE A 12 -5.34 -18.35 -7.95
CA PHE A 12 -6.54 -18.14 -8.74
C PHE A 12 -7.31 -19.46 -8.98
N ALA A 13 -8.57 -19.49 -8.59
CA ALA A 13 -9.48 -20.59 -8.75
C ALA A 13 -10.60 -20.20 -9.74
N PRO A 14 -10.47 -20.50 -11.04
CA PRO A 14 -11.43 -20.05 -12.06
C PRO A 14 -12.86 -20.56 -11.83
N GLU A 15 -13.03 -21.64 -11.10
CA GLU A 15 -14.32 -22.21 -10.73
C GLU A 15 -15.21 -21.23 -9.94
N PHE A 16 -14.62 -20.26 -9.24
CA PHE A 16 -15.39 -19.19 -8.59
C PHE A 16 -16.13 -18.28 -9.60
N LEU A 17 -15.61 -18.20 -10.83
CA LEU A 17 -16.22 -17.39 -11.88
C LEU A 17 -17.26 -18.17 -12.70
N THR A 18 -17.15 -19.50 -12.76
CA THR A 18 -17.97 -20.35 -13.63
C THR A 18 -18.99 -21.19 -12.88
N ASP A 19 -18.62 -21.69 -11.72
CA ASP A 19 -19.37 -22.74 -11.03
C ASP A 19 -19.97 -22.27 -9.70
N CYS A 20 -19.69 -21.01 -9.29
CA CYS A 20 -20.25 -20.45 -8.07
C CYS A 20 -21.77 -20.26 -8.22
N PRO A 21 -22.59 -20.89 -7.38
CA PRO A 21 -24.02 -20.72 -7.43
C PRO A 21 -24.44 -19.27 -7.14
N ASP A 22 -25.56 -18.85 -7.72
CA ASP A 22 -26.18 -17.58 -7.37
C ASP A 22 -26.48 -17.56 -5.86
N ASP A 23 -26.44 -16.36 -5.29
CA ASP A 23 -26.77 -16.13 -3.87
C ASP A 23 -25.78 -16.80 -2.88
N SER A 24 -24.53 -17.05 -3.36
CA SER A 24 -23.47 -17.60 -2.51
C SER A 24 -22.77 -16.51 -1.70
N ASN A 25 -22.34 -16.92 -0.49
CA ASN A 25 -21.41 -16.12 0.31
C ASN A 25 -19.99 -16.60 0.02
N LEU A 26 -19.14 -15.71 -0.49
CA LEU A 26 -17.75 -16.02 -0.83
C LEU A 26 -16.86 -15.73 0.37
N GLU A 27 -16.03 -16.69 0.75
CA GLU A 27 -15.07 -16.59 1.84
C GLU A 27 -13.66 -16.88 1.31
N GLY A 28 -12.76 -15.91 1.42
CA GLY A 28 -11.38 -16.03 0.94
C GLY A 28 -10.66 -14.69 0.89
N TYR A 29 -9.41 -14.72 0.46
CA TYR A 29 -8.59 -13.52 0.28
C TYR A 29 -8.71 -12.91 -1.11
N PHE A 30 -8.95 -13.72 -2.13
CA PHE A 30 -9.11 -13.31 -3.54
C PHE A 30 -8.00 -12.39 -4.05
N GLN A 31 -6.76 -12.67 -3.67
CA GLN A 31 -5.57 -11.83 -3.91
C GLN A 31 -5.01 -12.01 -5.32
N THR A 32 -5.86 -11.86 -6.34
CA THR A 32 -5.42 -11.81 -7.74
C THR A 32 -6.42 -11.01 -8.58
N GLU A 33 -5.90 -10.18 -9.46
CA GLU A 33 -6.70 -9.36 -10.39
C GLU A 33 -7.54 -10.22 -11.36
N LYS A 34 -7.23 -11.49 -11.52
CA LYS A 34 -7.94 -12.42 -12.42
C LYS A 34 -9.41 -12.58 -12.05
N TYR A 35 -9.76 -12.44 -10.77
CA TYR A 35 -11.14 -12.53 -10.32
C TYR A 35 -12.03 -11.37 -10.78
N PHE A 36 -11.46 -10.22 -11.04
CA PHE A 36 -12.22 -9.00 -11.36
C PHE A 36 -11.72 -8.26 -12.61
N LYS A 37 -10.82 -8.87 -13.38
CA LYS A 37 -10.24 -8.24 -14.57
C LYS A 37 -11.27 -7.86 -15.63
N ASN A 38 -12.36 -8.61 -15.73
CA ASN A 38 -13.45 -8.35 -16.67
C ASN A 38 -14.34 -7.16 -16.28
N ILE A 39 -14.22 -6.67 -15.04
CA ILE A 39 -14.93 -5.49 -14.51
C ILE A 39 -13.95 -4.42 -13.99
N GLU A 40 -12.70 -4.45 -14.45
CA GLU A 40 -11.63 -3.54 -14.00
C GLU A 40 -12.04 -2.07 -14.08
N ASP A 41 -12.64 -1.66 -15.20
CA ASP A 41 -13.05 -0.27 -15.41
C ASP A 41 -14.11 0.17 -14.38
N GLN A 42 -15.04 -0.70 -14.05
CA GLN A 42 -16.06 -0.43 -13.03
C GLN A 42 -15.41 -0.30 -11.64
N ILE A 43 -14.49 -1.19 -11.29
CA ILE A 43 -13.76 -1.14 -10.02
C ILE A 43 -12.97 0.16 -9.92
N ARG A 44 -12.24 0.54 -10.97
CA ARG A 44 -11.49 1.81 -10.99
C ARG A 44 -12.39 3.03 -10.81
N GLN A 45 -13.59 2.99 -11.38
CA GLN A 45 -14.58 4.05 -11.20
C GLN A 45 -15.12 4.09 -9.77
N ASP A 46 -15.48 2.94 -9.19
CA ASP A 46 -16.05 2.83 -7.84
C ASP A 46 -15.04 3.22 -6.75
N PHE A 47 -13.75 2.95 -6.99
CA PHE A 47 -12.65 3.29 -6.07
C PHE A 47 -11.98 4.65 -6.38
N THR A 48 -12.64 5.54 -7.11
CA THR A 48 -12.14 6.89 -7.34
C THR A 48 -12.08 7.69 -6.04
N PHE A 49 -10.94 8.30 -5.75
CA PHE A 49 -10.77 9.13 -4.57
C PHE A 49 -11.65 10.38 -4.63
N LYS A 50 -12.22 10.76 -3.49
CA LYS A 50 -12.96 12.03 -3.38
C LYS A 50 -12.02 13.20 -3.67
N LYS A 51 -12.53 14.24 -4.35
CA LYS A 51 -11.74 15.43 -4.72
C LYS A 51 -10.98 16.05 -3.54
N GLY A 52 -11.57 16.06 -2.33
CA GLY A 52 -10.93 16.60 -1.14
C GLY A 52 -9.63 15.89 -0.74
N TYR A 53 -9.42 14.63 -1.17
CA TYR A 53 -8.16 13.90 -1.03
C TYR A 53 -7.32 13.98 -2.31
N LEU A 54 -7.97 13.82 -3.46
CA LEU A 54 -7.30 13.71 -4.75
C LEU A 54 -6.57 15.00 -5.15
N ASP A 55 -7.27 16.15 -5.05
CA ASP A 55 -6.72 17.42 -5.54
C ASP A 55 -5.43 17.81 -4.79
N PRO A 56 -5.38 17.81 -3.44
CA PRO A 56 -4.13 18.09 -2.72
C PRO A 56 -3.01 17.08 -2.98
N CYS A 57 -3.36 15.79 -3.16
CA CYS A 57 -2.35 14.78 -3.50
C CYS A 57 -1.76 15.03 -4.89
N LYS A 58 -2.59 15.38 -5.87
CA LYS A 58 -2.13 15.75 -7.22
C LYS A 58 -1.24 16.98 -7.20
N GLU A 59 -1.68 18.06 -6.54
CA GLU A 59 -0.88 19.28 -6.39
C GLU A 59 0.50 18.99 -5.79
N TYR A 60 0.55 18.09 -4.81
CA TYR A 60 1.81 17.72 -4.19
C TYR A 60 2.71 16.91 -5.14
N ILE A 61 2.18 15.91 -5.82
CA ILE A 61 2.95 15.12 -6.81
C ILE A 61 3.44 16.01 -7.97
N GLU A 62 2.59 16.92 -8.46
CA GLU A 62 2.91 17.83 -9.56
C GLU A 62 3.93 18.92 -9.14
N SER A 63 4.11 19.15 -7.85
CA SER A 63 5.13 20.08 -7.32
C SER A 63 6.54 19.49 -7.31
N LEU A 64 6.70 18.19 -7.53
CA LEU A 64 7.98 17.52 -7.57
C LEU A 64 8.61 17.66 -8.97
N ASP A 65 9.93 17.79 -9.04
CA ASP A 65 10.67 17.93 -10.30
C ASP A 65 10.53 16.70 -11.21
N LYS A 66 10.32 15.53 -10.63
CA LYS A 66 10.13 14.26 -11.34
C LYS A 66 8.98 13.47 -10.72
N PRO A 67 8.25 12.68 -11.54
CA PRO A 67 7.25 11.75 -11.03
C PRO A 67 7.88 10.77 -10.04
N PRO A 68 7.40 10.69 -8.80
CA PRO A 68 7.97 9.78 -7.81
C PRO A 68 7.51 8.34 -8.04
N ILE A 69 8.29 7.40 -7.50
CA ILE A 69 7.83 6.05 -7.19
C ILE A 69 7.46 5.97 -5.72
N PHE A 70 6.81 4.88 -5.30
CA PHE A 70 6.66 4.63 -3.88
C PHE A 70 7.32 3.31 -3.43
N LEU A 71 7.69 3.29 -2.16
CA LEU A 71 8.22 2.14 -1.45
C LEU A 71 7.41 1.94 -0.18
N HIS A 72 6.84 0.75 0.01
CA HIS A 72 6.08 0.42 1.21
C HIS A 72 6.88 -0.45 2.16
N VAL A 73 7.09 0.04 3.37
CA VAL A 73 7.74 -0.68 4.47
C VAL A 73 6.71 -1.08 5.51
N ARG A 74 6.41 -2.38 5.59
CA ARG A 74 5.48 -2.95 6.57
C ARG A 74 6.24 -3.73 7.62
N GLN A 75 6.19 -3.31 8.88
CA GLN A 75 7.05 -3.86 9.89
C GLN A 75 6.40 -4.05 11.27
N SER A 76 5.74 -3.03 11.82
CA SER A 76 5.44 -2.94 13.25
C SER A 76 4.62 -4.12 13.79
N ASP A 77 3.55 -4.51 13.14
CA ASP A 77 2.69 -5.63 13.59
C ASP A 77 3.17 -7.01 13.12
N ASN A 78 4.20 -7.04 12.25
CA ASN A 78 4.86 -8.26 11.82
C ASN A 78 5.98 -8.73 12.78
N ILE A 79 6.45 -7.83 13.66
CA ILE A 79 7.47 -8.17 14.66
C ILE A 79 6.91 -9.27 15.61
N GLY A 80 7.64 -10.37 15.68
CA GLY A 80 7.22 -11.57 16.44
C GLY A 80 6.27 -12.51 15.69
N ARG A 81 5.96 -12.20 14.41
CA ARG A 81 5.13 -13.03 13.52
C ARG A 81 5.81 -13.37 12.21
N GLU A 82 7.14 -13.25 12.16
CA GLU A 82 7.97 -13.36 10.94
C GLU A 82 7.79 -14.68 10.20
N GLN A 83 7.39 -15.74 10.91
CA GLN A 83 7.07 -17.04 10.30
C GLN A 83 5.84 -17.02 9.37
N TYR A 84 4.93 -16.06 9.57
CA TYR A 84 3.70 -15.89 8.76
C TYR A 84 3.77 -14.62 7.90
N HIS A 85 4.40 -13.59 8.43
CA HIS A 85 4.53 -12.27 7.80
C HIS A 85 6.00 -11.84 7.85
N PRO A 86 6.83 -12.35 6.93
CA PRO A 86 8.26 -12.03 6.95
C PRO A 86 8.48 -10.51 6.77
N ILE A 87 9.34 -9.96 7.60
CA ILE A 87 9.80 -8.58 7.47
C ILE A 87 10.81 -8.51 6.33
N LEU A 88 10.55 -7.64 5.37
CA LEU A 88 11.46 -7.46 4.24
C LEU A 88 12.70 -6.68 4.68
N PRO A 89 13.91 -7.20 4.40
CA PRO A 89 15.15 -6.53 4.77
C PRO A 89 15.42 -5.32 3.86
N ILE A 90 16.25 -4.39 4.33
CA ILE A 90 16.65 -3.20 3.54
C ILE A 90 17.28 -3.61 2.19
N SER A 91 18.03 -4.72 2.15
CA SER A 91 18.63 -5.25 0.93
C SER A 91 17.60 -5.59 -0.16
N PHE A 92 16.39 -6.00 0.21
CA PHE A 92 15.30 -6.21 -0.73
C PHE A 92 14.90 -4.90 -1.42
N PHE A 93 14.72 -3.84 -0.63
CA PHE A 93 14.37 -2.53 -1.17
C PHE A 93 15.48 -1.94 -2.03
N ASP A 94 16.74 -2.12 -1.61
CA ASP A 94 17.92 -1.70 -2.37
C ASP A 94 17.98 -2.40 -3.74
N GLU A 95 17.71 -3.70 -3.78
CA GLU A 95 17.70 -4.46 -5.03
C GLU A 95 16.56 -4.01 -5.95
N CYS A 96 15.35 -3.82 -5.42
CA CYS A 96 14.22 -3.34 -6.21
C CYS A 96 14.44 -1.92 -6.75
N LEU A 97 15.10 -1.05 -5.98
CA LEU A 97 15.38 0.32 -6.41
C LEU A 97 16.36 0.42 -7.59
N ARG A 98 17.15 -0.61 -7.86
CA ARG A 98 18.05 -0.66 -9.04
C ARG A 98 17.33 -0.73 -10.38
N GLU A 99 16.03 -1.05 -10.36
CA GLU A 99 15.18 -1.03 -11.57
C GLU A 99 14.73 0.40 -11.95
N PHE A 100 15.05 1.40 -11.12
CA PHE A 100 14.69 2.80 -11.30
C PHE A 100 15.94 3.67 -11.34
N ASP A 101 15.85 4.82 -12.01
CA ASP A 101 16.96 5.78 -12.06
C ASP A 101 17.34 6.26 -10.66
N ASP A 102 18.63 6.45 -10.40
CA ASP A 102 19.17 6.81 -9.08
C ASP A 102 18.62 8.12 -8.53
N ASP A 103 18.20 9.03 -9.38
CA ASP A 103 17.65 10.34 -9.06
C ASP A 103 16.12 10.38 -9.04
N THR A 104 15.44 9.23 -9.18
CA THR A 104 13.98 9.13 -9.07
C THR A 104 13.57 9.34 -7.62
N PRO A 105 12.71 10.33 -7.32
CA PRO A 105 12.18 10.50 -5.97
C PRO A 105 11.39 9.27 -5.52
N CYS A 106 11.56 8.87 -4.27
CA CYS A 106 10.91 7.68 -3.72
C CYS A 106 10.15 8.02 -2.44
N PHE A 107 8.82 7.95 -2.50
CA PHE A 107 8.00 8.06 -1.30
C PHE A 107 8.08 6.81 -0.46
N VAL A 108 8.45 6.95 0.81
CA VAL A 108 8.45 5.87 1.78
C VAL A 108 7.16 5.91 2.60
N PHE A 109 6.27 4.95 2.35
CA PHE A 109 5.09 4.71 3.17
C PHE A 109 5.38 3.60 4.17
N THR A 110 5.09 3.85 5.44
CA THR A 110 5.43 2.90 6.51
C THR A 110 4.49 3.01 7.69
N ASP A 111 4.32 1.91 8.39
CA ASP A 111 3.65 1.83 9.69
C ASP A 111 4.63 2.06 10.88
N ASP A 112 5.94 2.21 10.60
CA ASP A 112 6.98 2.55 11.59
C ASP A 112 7.96 3.60 11.05
N LEU A 113 7.51 4.85 11.07
CA LEU A 113 8.31 5.99 10.63
C LEU A 113 9.58 6.17 11.46
N THR A 114 9.50 5.89 12.76
CA THR A 114 10.64 6.03 13.68
C THR A 114 11.75 5.05 13.30
N TRP A 115 11.38 3.82 13.03
CA TRP A 115 12.35 2.82 12.56
C TRP A 115 12.95 3.22 11.22
N CYS A 116 12.14 3.57 10.23
CA CYS A 116 12.66 3.99 8.92
C CYS A 116 13.68 5.12 9.04
N LYS A 117 13.36 6.17 9.80
CA LYS A 117 14.27 7.31 10.01
C LYS A 117 15.53 6.98 10.79
N SER A 118 15.52 5.92 11.59
CA SER A 118 16.71 5.44 12.30
C SER A 118 17.68 4.69 11.40
N GLN A 119 17.26 4.28 10.20
CA GLN A 119 18.10 3.55 9.25
C GLN A 119 18.88 4.53 8.38
N GLU A 120 20.20 4.41 8.37
CA GLU A 120 21.10 5.22 7.54
C GLU A 120 20.73 5.15 6.04
N TYR A 121 20.20 4.02 5.61
CA TYR A 121 19.76 3.78 4.23
C TYR A 121 18.75 4.80 3.75
N PHE A 122 17.78 5.18 4.59
CA PHE A 122 16.73 6.13 4.24
C PHE A 122 17.09 7.61 4.43
N ASN A 123 18.35 7.92 4.82
CA ASN A 123 18.85 9.30 4.97
C ASN A 123 19.31 9.94 3.64
N GLN A 124 19.04 9.31 2.50
CA GLN A 124 19.37 9.84 1.17
C GLN A 124 18.28 10.81 0.71
N ASP A 125 18.67 11.84 -0.04
CA ASP A 125 17.77 12.92 -0.53
C ASP A 125 16.63 12.41 -1.42
N ARG A 126 16.77 11.25 -2.05
CA ARG A 126 15.72 10.66 -2.87
C ARG A 126 14.51 10.15 -2.07
N PHE A 127 14.68 9.87 -0.77
CA PHE A 127 13.59 9.34 0.06
C PHE A 127 12.75 10.47 0.65
N LEU A 128 11.48 10.46 0.31
CA LEU A 128 10.50 11.41 0.77
C LEU A 128 9.56 10.73 1.78
N PHE A 129 9.43 11.33 2.95
CA PHE A 129 8.46 10.90 3.95
C PHE A 129 7.29 11.88 3.96
N ASN A 130 6.09 11.36 4.03
CA ASN A 130 4.88 12.18 3.99
C ASN A 130 4.61 12.85 5.35
N GLU A 131 5.53 13.73 5.80
CA GLU A 131 5.41 14.45 7.07
C GLU A 131 4.69 15.79 6.94
N ASN A 132 4.64 16.34 5.74
CA ASN A 132 4.25 17.73 5.50
C ASN A 132 2.76 17.88 5.14
N VAL A 133 1.98 16.81 5.12
CA VAL A 133 0.54 16.90 4.87
C VAL A 133 -0.20 17.07 6.20
N GLU A 134 0.17 18.09 6.98
CA GLU A 134 -0.44 18.41 8.28
C GLU A 134 -1.98 18.49 8.24
N ARG A 135 -2.56 18.84 7.10
CA ARG A 135 -4.01 18.95 6.91
C ARG A 135 -4.77 17.63 7.08
N TYR A 136 -4.08 16.51 6.96
CA TYR A 136 -4.71 15.18 6.92
C TYR A 136 -4.18 14.23 7.98
N SER A 137 -3.31 14.72 8.90
CA SER A 137 -2.88 13.91 10.03
C SER A 137 -3.99 13.78 11.07
N TYR A 138 -4.22 12.59 11.54
CA TYR A 138 -4.99 12.36 12.76
C TYR A 138 -4.06 11.78 13.84
N ARG A 139 -4.44 12.04 15.09
CA ARG A 139 -3.67 11.52 16.22
C ARG A 139 -4.12 10.09 16.51
N THR A 140 -3.19 9.16 16.38
CA THR A 140 -3.35 7.78 16.87
C THR A 140 -2.54 7.58 18.13
N ILE A 141 -2.98 6.66 18.98
CA ILE A 141 -2.21 6.19 20.11
C ILE A 141 -1.47 4.95 19.63
N ASP A 142 -0.14 4.97 19.65
CA ASP A 142 0.68 3.80 19.35
C ASP A 142 0.54 2.72 20.44
N GLY A 143 1.08 1.53 20.18
CA GLY A 143 1.02 0.40 21.12
C GLY A 143 1.72 0.65 22.48
N THR A 144 2.44 1.78 22.63
CA THR A 144 3.10 2.20 23.87
C THR A 144 2.35 3.29 24.61
N GLY A 145 1.21 3.77 24.06
CA GLY A 145 0.39 4.83 24.64
C GLY A 145 0.82 6.24 24.22
N ASN A 146 1.79 6.39 23.32
CA ASN A 146 2.23 7.69 22.82
C ASN A 146 1.33 8.14 21.67
N MET A 147 1.04 9.44 21.61
CA MET A 147 0.31 10.04 20.50
C MET A 147 1.23 10.25 19.30
N GLN A 148 0.88 9.62 18.18
CA GLN A 148 1.55 9.85 16.90
C GLN A 148 0.63 10.60 15.94
N ASN A 149 1.21 11.50 15.15
CA ASN A 149 0.53 12.04 13.98
C ASN A 149 0.65 11.00 12.87
N THR A 150 -0.44 10.32 12.59
CA THR A 150 -0.51 9.36 11.49
C THR A 150 -1.31 9.99 10.36
N LEU A 151 -0.81 9.89 9.15
CA LEU A 151 -1.60 10.26 7.97
C LEU A 151 -2.84 9.39 7.88
N LEU A 152 -3.88 9.96 7.30
CA LEU A 152 -5.07 9.18 6.98
C LEU A 152 -4.67 8.11 5.96
N PRO A 153 -4.93 6.82 6.18
CA PRO A 153 -4.58 5.77 5.23
C PRO A 153 -5.11 6.03 3.80
N GLN A 154 -6.22 6.75 3.69
CA GLN A 154 -6.78 7.17 2.40
C GLN A 154 -5.89 8.15 1.64
N VAL A 155 -5.13 9.00 2.34
CA VAL A 155 -4.18 9.94 1.73
C VAL A 155 -2.96 9.18 1.24
N ASP A 156 -2.46 8.23 2.04
CA ASP A 156 -1.35 7.37 1.63
C ASP A 156 -1.71 6.57 0.37
N LEU A 157 -2.88 5.91 0.37
CA LEU A 157 -3.35 5.18 -0.81
C LEU A 157 -3.53 6.09 -2.03
N CYS A 158 -4.03 7.32 -1.82
CA CYS A 158 -4.18 8.30 -2.90
C CYS A 158 -2.81 8.69 -3.47
N LEU A 159 -1.83 9.01 -2.64
CA LEU A 159 -0.46 9.33 -3.08
C LEU A 159 0.20 8.13 -3.78
N MET A 160 0.09 6.92 -3.22
CA MET A 160 0.59 5.69 -3.85
C MET A 160 0.00 5.51 -5.26
N SER A 161 -1.30 5.75 -5.43
CA SER A 161 -1.98 5.61 -6.72
C SER A 161 -1.55 6.64 -7.78
N LEU A 162 -0.93 7.74 -7.37
CA LEU A 162 -0.43 8.80 -8.24
C LEU A 162 1.05 8.67 -8.58
N CYS A 163 1.76 7.76 -7.92
CA CYS A 163 3.16 7.49 -8.21
C CYS A 163 3.34 6.75 -9.55
N SER A 164 4.48 6.96 -10.20
CA SER A 164 4.81 6.37 -11.51
C SER A 164 5.27 4.92 -11.44
N GLY A 165 5.64 4.44 -10.24
CA GLY A 165 6.10 3.08 -9.99
C GLY A 165 5.95 2.69 -8.54
N ALA A 166 6.11 1.40 -8.23
CA ALA A 166 5.83 0.84 -6.92
C ALA A 166 6.84 -0.23 -6.52
N ILE A 167 7.32 -0.15 -5.27
CA ILE A 167 7.99 -1.24 -4.58
C ILE A 167 7.10 -1.63 -3.40
N ILE A 168 6.36 -2.72 -3.56
CA ILE A 168 5.35 -3.14 -2.60
C ILE A 168 5.92 -4.08 -1.54
N ALA A 169 5.37 -4.01 -0.33
CA ALA A 169 5.62 -5.01 0.71
C ALA A 169 4.63 -6.19 0.56
N ASN A 170 4.84 -7.22 1.38
CA ASN A 170 3.90 -8.34 1.55
C ASN A 170 2.66 -7.90 2.37
N SER A 171 1.98 -6.90 1.88
CA SER A 171 0.83 -6.24 2.53
C SER A 171 -0.26 -5.94 1.51
N SER A 172 -1.50 -6.30 1.82
CA SER A 172 -2.66 -5.96 0.99
C SER A 172 -2.92 -4.45 0.88
N PHE A 173 -2.30 -3.65 1.74
CA PHE A 173 -2.41 -2.19 1.67
C PHE A 173 -1.72 -1.61 0.43
N SER A 174 -0.59 -2.18 0.02
CA SER A 174 0.18 -1.71 -1.15
C SER A 174 -0.03 -2.58 -2.39
N TRP A 175 -0.70 -3.70 -2.24
CA TRP A 175 -1.04 -4.60 -3.34
C TRP A 175 -2.31 -4.12 -4.02
#